data_fc6549814c61139846752d40edc61744
#
_entry.id   fc6549814c61139846752d40edc61744
#
_cell.length_a   1.000
_cell.length_b   1.000
_cell.length_c   1.000
_cell.angle_alpha   90.00
_cell.angle_beta   90.00
_cell.angle_gamma   90.00
#
_symmetry.space_group_name_H-M   'P 1'
#
loop_
_entity.id
_entity.type
_entity.pdbx_description
1 polymer ?
#
loop_
_entity_poly.entity_id
_entity_poly.type
_entity_poly.pdbx_seq_one_letter_code
_entity_poly.pdbx_strand_id
1 'polypeptide(L)'
;MGHTFRPQGLAPGPRARRSAGFLATLAGVALTLAVYGTPAMAIEEPKFTAHLTEGAFELRQYAPFLVAETAVAGDMDAASNQGFRAIADFIFGNNQAPGQSGSAKIAMTAPVTVEPRAADTPMREAQDWRVQFVMPSQYTLQTIPKPKNPAVTLREVPAKWYAVVRYPGINTQSKVEDKTAELLAWIKAKGWTPVAAPQLARYDPPWTLPFWRRSEILVEIGQP
;
A
#
# COMPACT_ATOMS: atom_id res chain seq x y z
N MET A 1 66.75 0.63 85.77
CA MET A 1 68.08 0.97 85.32
C MET A 1 67.99 1.05 83.82
N GLY A 2 68.08 2.13 83.13
CA GLY A 2 68.82 3.34 83.18
C GLY A 2 68.83 3.94 81.80
N HIS A 3 68.52 5.16 81.78
CA HIS A 3 69.08 6.20 80.91
C HIS A 3 68.84 6.16 79.38
N THR A 4 67.89 7.05 78.90
CA THR A 4 68.23 8.40 78.31
C THR A 4 69.22 8.41 77.20
N PHE A 5 68.84 8.90 76.03
CA PHE A 5 69.35 10.11 75.43
C PHE A 5 68.60 10.51 74.15
N ARG A 6 68.04 11.75 74.14
CA ARG A 6 67.76 12.58 72.94
C ARG A 6 69.06 13.28 72.55
N PRO A 7 69.25 13.63 71.30
CA PRO A 7 68.96 15.04 70.89
C PRO A 7 68.38 15.14 69.42
N GLN A 8 67.50 15.99 69.27
CA GLN A 8 67.40 17.27 68.54
C GLN A 8 68.19 17.42 67.25
N GLY A 9 67.44 17.83 66.22
CA GLY A 9 67.92 18.92 65.42
C GLY A 9 67.80 18.73 63.89
N LEU A 10 67.10 19.54 63.28
CA LEU A 10 67.12 20.37 62.08
C LEU A 10 66.03 20.11 61.02
N ALA A 11 65.14 21.05 60.95
CA ALA A 11 64.54 21.43 59.72
C ALA A 11 65.56 22.21 58.86
N PRO A 12 65.57 22.29 57.57
CA PRO A 12 64.57 23.05 56.81
C PRO A 12 64.33 22.62 55.37
N GLY A 13 63.40 23.29 54.75
CA GLY A 13 63.44 23.62 53.34
C GLY A 13 62.26 23.25 52.53
N PRO A 14 61.62 24.22 51.87
CA PRO A 14 60.39 23.94 51.05
C PRO A 14 60.82 23.38 49.70
N ARG A 15 60.23 22.21 49.34
CA ARG A 15 60.31 21.70 47.96
C ARG A 15 59.03 21.78 47.29
N ALA A 16 59.07 22.42 46.18
CA ALA A 16 58.08 22.70 45.15
C ALA A 16 57.00 21.69 45.00
N ARG A 17 55.75 22.18 45.03
CA ARG A 17 54.57 21.54 44.51
C ARG A 17 54.70 21.29 43.00
N ARG A 18 54.86 20.06 42.58
CA ARG A 18 54.57 19.65 41.21
C ARG A 18 53.14 19.11 41.21
N SER A 19 52.24 19.93 40.74
CA SER A 19 50.90 19.54 40.39
C SER A 19 50.96 18.59 39.19
N ALA A 20 50.80 17.31 39.44
CA ALA A 20 50.52 16.32 38.39
C ALA A 20 49.01 16.41 38.11
N GLY A 21 48.70 17.11 37.02
CA GLY A 21 47.35 17.14 36.49
C GLY A 21 46.99 15.78 35.96
N PHE A 22 46.00 15.16 36.61
CA PHE A 22 45.31 13.99 36.09
C PHE A 22 44.36 14.49 34.98
N LEU A 23 44.78 14.36 33.72
CA LEU A 23 43.92 14.48 32.56
C LEU A 23 43.11 13.17 32.50
N ALA A 24 41.89 13.22 33.06
CA ALA A 24 40.88 12.20 32.82
C ALA A 24 40.35 12.39 31.38
N THR A 25 40.86 11.61 30.45
CA THR A 25 40.30 11.46 29.10
C THR A 25 38.99 10.69 29.19
N LEU A 26 37.87 11.41 29.20
CA LEU A 26 36.53 10.85 28.97
C LEU A 26 36.46 10.48 27.47
N ALA A 27 36.72 9.21 27.16
CA ALA A 27 36.44 8.64 25.88
C ALA A 27 34.89 8.45 25.79
N GLY A 28 34.24 9.47 25.23
CA GLY A 28 32.83 9.38 24.88
C GLY A 28 32.63 8.38 23.74
N VAL A 29 32.17 7.17 24.06
CA VAL A 29 31.65 6.21 23.07
C VAL A 29 30.31 6.75 22.57
N ALA A 30 30.34 7.48 21.47
CA ALA A 30 29.17 7.83 20.71
C ALA A 30 28.65 6.54 20.05
N LEU A 31 27.68 5.88 20.72
CA LEU A 31 26.93 4.76 20.17
C LEU A 31 25.99 5.31 19.10
N THR A 32 26.46 5.44 17.87
CA THR A 32 25.62 5.71 16.70
C THR A 32 24.74 4.49 16.48
N LEU A 33 23.51 4.54 17.00
CA LEU A 33 22.42 3.64 16.59
C LEU A 33 22.11 3.95 15.12
N ALA A 34 22.75 3.23 14.21
CA ALA A 34 22.31 3.15 12.83
C ALA A 34 20.96 2.44 12.83
N VAL A 35 19.89 3.22 12.86
CA VAL A 35 18.55 2.72 12.59
C VAL A 35 18.56 2.30 11.12
N TYR A 36 18.84 1.04 10.87
CA TYR A 36 18.55 0.41 9.59
C TYR A 36 17.02 0.32 9.49
N GLY A 37 16.41 1.43 9.08
CA GLY A 37 15.04 1.41 8.62
C GLY A 37 14.98 0.49 7.42
N THR A 38 14.46 -0.73 7.59
CA THR A 38 14.03 -1.54 6.44
C THR A 38 13.05 -0.64 5.67
N PRO A 39 13.28 -0.36 4.37
CA PRO A 39 12.30 0.37 3.60
C PRO A 39 10.99 -0.41 3.72
N ALA A 40 9.99 0.19 4.34
CA ALA A 40 8.63 -0.31 4.24
C ALA A 40 8.35 -0.36 2.74
N MET A 41 8.32 -1.57 2.15
CA MET A 41 8.01 -1.74 0.75
C MET A 41 6.61 -1.15 0.57
N ALA A 42 6.54 0.03 -0.06
CA ALA A 42 5.26 0.61 -0.41
C ALA A 42 4.52 -0.41 -1.27
N ILE A 43 3.26 -0.67 -0.93
CA ILE A 43 2.41 -1.56 -1.73
C ILE A 43 2.34 -0.97 -3.14
N GLU A 44 2.67 -1.77 -4.14
CA GLU A 44 2.68 -1.35 -5.53
C GLU A 44 1.27 -1.00 -6.02
N GLU A 45 1.14 0.12 -6.73
CA GLU A 45 -0.08 0.59 -7.36
C GLU A 45 0.10 0.71 -8.87
N PRO A 46 -0.97 0.58 -9.68
CA PRO A 46 -0.89 0.78 -11.13
C PRO A 46 -0.48 2.21 -11.44
N LYS A 47 0.41 2.36 -12.40
CA LYS A 47 0.96 3.66 -12.80
C LYS A 47 -0.08 4.47 -13.57
N PHE A 48 -0.21 5.74 -13.23
CA PHE A 48 -1.05 6.69 -13.93
C PHE A 48 -0.41 8.08 -14.00
N THR A 49 -0.91 8.89 -14.91
CA THR A 49 -0.64 10.32 -14.98
C THR A 49 -1.93 11.06 -14.59
N ALA A 50 -1.85 11.95 -13.60
CA ALA A 50 -2.96 12.85 -13.28
C ALA A 50 -2.91 14.06 -14.23
N HIS A 51 -3.98 14.27 -14.98
CA HIS A 51 -4.12 15.38 -15.92
C HIS A 51 -4.90 16.56 -15.35
N LEU A 52 -5.79 16.28 -14.39
CA LEU A 52 -6.56 17.29 -13.67
C LEU A 52 -6.76 16.85 -12.22
N THR A 53 -6.65 17.77 -11.27
CA THR A 53 -6.96 17.56 -9.85
C THR A 53 -7.79 18.73 -9.33
N GLU A 54 -8.98 18.44 -8.81
CA GLU A 54 -9.90 19.40 -8.22
C GLU A 54 -10.41 18.87 -6.88
N GLY A 55 -9.73 19.23 -5.81
CA GLY A 55 -10.05 18.73 -4.48
C GLY A 55 -9.86 17.21 -4.37
N ALA A 56 -10.96 16.49 -4.19
CA ALA A 56 -10.96 15.01 -4.11
C ALA A 56 -11.11 14.34 -5.49
N PHE A 57 -11.33 15.11 -6.56
CA PHE A 57 -11.56 14.60 -7.90
C PHE A 57 -10.30 14.68 -8.75
N GLU A 58 -10.06 13.64 -9.55
CA GLU A 58 -8.93 13.58 -10.45
C GLU A 58 -9.34 12.99 -11.81
N LEU A 59 -8.71 13.48 -12.88
CA LEU A 59 -8.68 12.84 -14.18
C LEU A 59 -7.35 12.13 -14.33
N ARG A 60 -7.39 10.82 -14.46
CA ARG A 60 -6.18 9.97 -14.56
C ARG A 60 -6.14 9.19 -15.87
N GLN A 61 -4.96 9.14 -16.47
CA GLN A 61 -4.65 8.22 -17.55
C GLN A 61 -3.77 7.10 -17.00
N TYR A 62 -4.31 5.89 -16.93
CA TYR A 62 -3.57 4.72 -16.49
C TYR A 62 -2.77 4.12 -17.65
N ALA A 63 -1.51 3.73 -17.37
CA ALA A 63 -0.73 2.88 -18.27
C ALA A 63 -1.36 1.49 -18.35
N PRO A 64 -1.05 0.67 -19.36
CA PRO A 64 -1.50 -0.73 -19.39
C PRO A 64 -1.02 -1.48 -18.14
N PHE A 65 -1.86 -2.36 -17.62
CA PHE A 65 -1.54 -3.19 -16.45
C PHE A 65 -2.22 -4.56 -16.54
N LEU A 66 -1.71 -5.51 -15.75
CA LEU A 66 -2.26 -6.87 -15.67
C LEU A 66 -3.14 -7.00 -14.44
N VAL A 67 -4.26 -7.70 -14.57
CA VAL A 67 -5.15 -8.04 -13.45
C VAL A 67 -5.37 -9.54 -13.33
N ALA A 68 -5.54 -10.01 -12.10
CA ALA A 68 -6.23 -11.25 -11.79
C ALA A 68 -7.66 -10.90 -11.40
N GLU A 69 -8.64 -11.54 -12.01
CA GLU A 69 -10.05 -11.23 -11.78
C GLU A 69 -10.89 -12.49 -11.58
N THR A 70 -11.99 -12.35 -10.86
CA THR A 70 -13.02 -13.40 -10.67
C THR A 70 -14.41 -12.80 -10.69
N ALA A 71 -15.37 -13.60 -11.14
CA ALA A 71 -16.78 -13.24 -11.12
C ALA A 71 -17.44 -13.84 -9.88
N VAL A 72 -18.25 -13.06 -9.17
CA VAL A 72 -18.92 -13.48 -7.93
C VAL A 72 -20.33 -12.93 -7.89
N ALA A 73 -21.29 -13.80 -7.56
CA ALA A 73 -22.69 -13.41 -7.32
C ALA A 73 -22.94 -13.04 -5.85
N GLY A 74 -23.98 -12.24 -5.60
CA GLY A 74 -24.43 -11.84 -4.28
C GLY A 74 -24.37 -10.32 -4.06
N ASP A 75 -24.45 -9.89 -2.80
CA ASP A 75 -24.24 -8.49 -2.45
C ASP A 75 -22.76 -8.07 -2.59
N MET A 76 -22.51 -6.77 -2.67
CA MET A 76 -21.18 -6.21 -2.91
C MET A 76 -20.14 -6.65 -1.88
N ASP A 77 -20.50 -6.72 -0.59
CA ASP A 77 -19.53 -7.04 0.47
C ASP A 77 -19.23 -8.54 0.51
N ALA A 78 -20.25 -9.39 0.35
CA ALA A 78 -20.07 -10.83 0.22
C ALA A 78 -19.22 -11.17 -1.02
N ALA A 79 -19.54 -10.56 -2.16
CA ALA A 79 -18.80 -10.72 -3.42
C ALA A 79 -17.35 -10.25 -3.29
N SER A 80 -17.12 -9.07 -2.67
CA SER A 80 -15.77 -8.57 -2.39
C SER A 80 -14.94 -9.56 -1.57
N ASN A 81 -15.54 -10.10 -0.48
CA ASN A 81 -14.85 -11.03 0.42
C ASN A 81 -14.58 -12.39 -0.26
N GLN A 82 -15.51 -12.88 -1.04
CA GLN A 82 -15.34 -14.15 -1.76
C GLN A 82 -14.31 -14.00 -2.88
N GLY A 83 -14.41 -12.95 -3.68
CA GLY A 83 -13.44 -12.66 -4.75
C GLY A 83 -12.04 -12.42 -4.21
N PHE A 84 -11.93 -11.67 -3.10
CA PHE A 84 -10.65 -11.49 -2.42
C PHE A 84 -10.01 -12.83 -2.06
N ARG A 85 -10.76 -13.74 -1.41
CA ARG A 85 -10.23 -15.06 -1.02
C ARG A 85 -9.78 -15.90 -2.22
N ALA A 86 -10.54 -15.89 -3.31
CA ALA A 86 -10.18 -16.65 -4.51
C ALA A 86 -8.88 -16.16 -5.15
N ILE A 87 -8.71 -14.83 -5.24
CA ILE A 87 -7.50 -14.23 -5.83
C ILE A 87 -6.33 -14.29 -4.84
N ALA A 88 -6.57 -14.12 -3.53
CA ALA A 88 -5.54 -14.28 -2.50
C ALA A 88 -4.96 -15.69 -2.50
N ASP A 89 -5.80 -16.73 -2.61
CA ASP A 89 -5.37 -18.12 -2.74
C ASP A 89 -4.42 -18.29 -3.95
N PHE A 90 -4.76 -17.70 -5.09
CA PHE A 90 -3.90 -17.68 -6.27
C PHE A 90 -2.54 -17.01 -6.01
N ILE A 91 -2.52 -15.81 -5.44
CA ILE A 91 -1.27 -15.07 -5.23
C ILE A 91 -0.39 -15.68 -4.12
N PHE A 92 -0.97 -16.40 -3.16
CA PHE A 92 -0.25 -17.07 -2.08
C PHE A 92 0.27 -18.46 -2.41
N GLY A 93 0.04 -18.97 -3.63
CA GLY A 93 0.70 -20.16 -4.14
C GLY A 93 -0.21 -21.23 -4.74
N ASN A 94 -1.55 -21.05 -4.77
CA ASN A 94 -2.42 -21.95 -5.53
C ASN A 94 -2.33 -21.66 -7.04
N ASN A 95 -1.11 -21.78 -7.56
CA ASN A 95 -0.75 -21.47 -8.93
C ASN A 95 0.33 -22.42 -9.45
N GLN A 96 0.64 -22.30 -10.73
CA GLN A 96 1.71 -23.02 -11.41
C GLN A 96 2.70 -21.99 -11.95
N ALA A 97 3.93 -22.02 -11.44
CA ALA A 97 4.99 -21.15 -11.92
C ALA A 97 5.42 -21.55 -13.35
N PRO A 98 5.64 -20.59 -14.27
CA PRO A 98 6.08 -20.89 -15.61
C PRO A 98 7.45 -21.59 -15.62
N GLY A 99 7.57 -22.68 -16.38
CA GLY A 99 8.84 -23.40 -16.52
C GLY A 99 9.36 -24.13 -15.29
N GLN A 100 8.55 -24.24 -14.23
CA GLN A 100 8.92 -24.91 -12.97
C GLN A 100 7.84 -25.91 -12.55
N SER A 101 8.21 -26.93 -11.80
CA SER A 101 7.28 -27.94 -11.25
C SER A 101 6.59 -27.49 -9.96
N GLY A 102 6.69 -26.20 -9.58
CA GLY A 102 6.20 -25.68 -8.30
C GLY A 102 5.27 -24.48 -8.43
N SER A 103 4.86 -23.97 -7.27
CA SER A 103 4.11 -22.74 -7.13
C SER A 103 5.04 -21.57 -6.79
N ALA A 104 4.57 -20.34 -7.02
CA ALA A 104 5.28 -19.13 -6.63
C ALA A 104 4.36 -18.18 -5.84
N LYS A 105 4.93 -17.46 -4.87
CA LYS A 105 4.22 -16.35 -4.23
C LYS A 105 4.33 -15.11 -5.10
N ILE A 106 3.20 -14.44 -5.30
CA ILE A 106 3.11 -13.16 -5.98
C ILE A 106 2.95 -12.09 -4.90
N ALA A 107 3.65 -10.96 -5.04
CA ALA A 107 3.52 -9.86 -4.09
C ALA A 107 2.12 -9.24 -4.15
N MET A 108 1.61 -8.78 -3.00
CA MET A 108 0.36 -8.04 -2.95
C MET A 108 0.55 -6.63 -3.49
N THR A 109 -0.46 -6.15 -4.21
CA THR A 109 -0.56 -4.80 -4.73
C THR A 109 -1.85 -4.14 -4.24
N ALA A 110 -2.05 -2.88 -4.53
CA ALA A 110 -3.29 -2.14 -4.33
C ALA A 110 -3.65 -1.36 -5.60
N PRO A 111 -4.92 -1.08 -5.83
CA PRO A 111 -6.09 -1.48 -5.06
C PRO A 111 -6.65 -2.85 -5.41
N VAL A 112 -7.60 -3.31 -4.59
CA VAL A 112 -8.60 -4.30 -4.96
C VAL A 112 -9.81 -3.55 -5.49
N THR A 113 -10.27 -3.85 -6.69
CA THR A 113 -11.44 -3.22 -7.29
C THR A 113 -12.63 -4.17 -7.34
N VAL A 114 -13.82 -3.59 -7.20
CA VAL A 114 -15.11 -4.29 -7.29
C VAL A 114 -16.02 -3.47 -8.18
N GLU A 115 -16.58 -4.09 -9.19
CA GLU A 115 -17.49 -3.46 -10.15
C GLU A 115 -18.64 -4.39 -10.55
N PRO A 116 -19.83 -3.87 -10.91
CA PRO A 116 -20.86 -4.66 -11.56
C PRO A 116 -20.30 -5.29 -12.84
N ARG A 117 -20.69 -6.52 -13.14
CA ARG A 117 -20.27 -7.18 -14.39
C ARG A 117 -20.93 -6.58 -15.63
N ALA A 118 -22.18 -6.15 -15.50
CA ALA A 118 -22.88 -5.45 -16.56
C ALA A 118 -22.58 -3.95 -16.47
N ALA A 119 -22.14 -3.36 -17.58
CA ALA A 119 -21.66 -1.99 -17.62
C ALA A 119 -22.73 -0.92 -17.32
N ASP A 120 -23.99 -1.25 -17.53
CA ASP A 120 -25.16 -0.39 -17.36
C ASP A 120 -25.89 -0.61 -16.03
N THR A 121 -25.44 -1.55 -15.20
CA THR A 121 -26.06 -1.85 -13.92
C THR A 121 -25.54 -0.94 -12.81
N PRO A 122 -26.40 -0.16 -12.14
CA PRO A 122 -26.00 0.59 -10.97
C PRO A 122 -25.47 -0.31 -9.86
N MET A 123 -24.45 0.14 -9.11
CA MET A 123 -23.86 -0.66 -8.03
C MET A 123 -24.86 -1.15 -6.99
N ARG A 124 -25.91 -0.37 -6.69
CA ARG A 124 -26.96 -0.74 -5.72
C ARG A 124 -27.88 -1.89 -6.20
N GLU A 125 -27.94 -2.12 -7.50
CA GLU A 125 -28.83 -3.13 -8.12
C GLU A 125 -28.07 -4.37 -8.57
N ALA A 126 -26.74 -4.31 -8.54
CA ALA A 126 -25.89 -5.39 -9.00
C ALA A 126 -25.96 -6.61 -8.07
N GLN A 127 -26.08 -7.79 -8.66
CA GLN A 127 -26.02 -9.09 -8.02
C GLN A 127 -24.87 -9.95 -8.56
N ASP A 128 -24.19 -9.46 -9.60
CA ASP A 128 -23.03 -10.08 -10.21
C ASP A 128 -21.88 -9.06 -10.27
N TRP A 129 -20.76 -9.45 -9.69
CA TRP A 129 -19.62 -8.58 -9.51
C TRP A 129 -18.38 -9.14 -10.16
N ARG A 130 -17.52 -8.26 -10.61
CA ARG A 130 -16.14 -8.55 -10.96
C ARG A 130 -15.24 -8.00 -9.87
N VAL A 131 -14.45 -8.87 -9.26
CA VAL A 131 -13.42 -8.51 -8.29
C VAL A 131 -12.08 -8.63 -8.98
N GLN A 132 -11.23 -7.61 -8.89
CA GLN A 132 -9.94 -7.56 -9.57
C GLN A 132 -8.83 -7.16 -8.61
N PHE A 133 -7.65 -7.78 -8.83
CA PHE A 133 -6.38 -7.37 -8.24
C PHE A 133 -5.43 -6.97 -9.35
N VAL A 134 -4.79 -5.82 -9.22
CA VAL A 134 -3.69 -5.47 -10.09
C VAL A 134 -2.51 -6.40 -9.81
N MET A 135 -1.85 -6.90 -10.83
CA MET A 135 -0.65 -7.74 -10.65
C MET A 135 0.60 -6.87 -10.65
N PRO A 136 1.66 -7.29 -9.93
CA PRO A 136 2.93 -6.56 -9.94
C PRO A 136 3.44 -6.31 -11.36
N SER A 137 3.96 -5.11 -11.61
CA SER A 137 4.38 -4.66 -12.94
C SER A 137 5.52 -5.46 -13.57
N GLN A 138 6.20 -6.28 -12.76
CA GLN A 138 7.23 -7.21 -13.25
C GLN A 138 6.69 -8.38 -14.07
N TYR A 139 5.37 -8.63 -14.04
CA TYR A 139 4.75 -9.74 -14.75
C TYR A 139 4.10 -9.32 -16.06
N THR A 140 4.13 -10.24 -17.01
CA THR A 140 3.33 -10.26 -18.23
C THR A 140 2.43 -11.50 -18.21
N LEU A 141 1.48 -11.61 -19.14
CA LEU A 141 0.66 -12.83 -19.30
C LEU A 141 1.50 -14.10 -19.52
N GLN A 142 2.71 -13.96 -20.04
CA GLN A 142 3.63 -15.06 -20.33
C GLN A 142 4.44 -15.48 -19.10
N THR A 143 4.78 -14.53 -18.22
CA THR A 143 5.70 -14.74 -17.10
C THR A 143 4.99 -14.93 -15.75
N ILE A 144 3.72 -14.52 -15.64
CA ILE A 144 2.94 -14.67 -14.41
C ILE A 144 2.58 -16.14 -14.17
N PRO A 145 2.68 -16.63 -12.91
CA PRO A 145 2.17 -17.96 -12.56
C PRO A 145 0.70 -18.12 -13.00
N LYS A 146 0.32 -19.31 -13.45
CA LYS A 146 -1.05 -19.60 -13.90
C LYS A 146 -1.93 -20.00 -12.71
N PRO A 147 -3.13 -19.42 -12.55
CA PRO A 147 -4.07 -19.86 -11.51
C PRO A 147 -4.44 -21.35 -11.69
N LYS A 148 -4.48 -22.11 -10.59
CA LYS A 148 -5.05 -23.46 -10.59
C LYS A 148 -6.56 -23.45 -10.42
N ASN A 149 -7.08 -22.40 -9.76
CA ASN A 149 -8.52 -22.19 -9.64
C ASN A 149 -9.07 -21.64 -10.98
N PRO A 150 -9.96 -22.36 -11.67
CA PRO A 150 -10.50 -21.92 -12.97
C PRO A 150 -11.40 -20.68 -12.85
N ALA A 151 -11.88 -20.34 -11.65
CA ALA A 151 -12.66 -19.12 -11.42
C ALA A 151 -11.80 -17.84 -11.46
N VAL A 152 -10.47 -17.97 -11.38
CA VAL A 152 -9.54 -16.84 -11.45
C VAL A 152 -8.94 -16.76 -12.85
N THR A 153 -9.12 -15.63 -13.51
CA THR A 153 -8.59 -15.38 -14.85
C THR A 153 -7.60 -14.22 -14.83
N LEU A 154 -6.66 -14.23 -15.78
CA LEU A 154 -5.66 -13.18 -15.95
C LEU A 154 -5.99 -12.39 -17.22
N ARG A 155 -5.97 -11.06 -17.13
CA ARG A 155 -6.29 -10.18 -18.25
C ARG A 155 -5.41 -8.94 -18.26
N GLU A 156 -4.96 -8.54 -19.44
CA GLU A 156 -4.35 -7.24 -19.68
C GLU A 156 -5.43 -6.16 -19.79
N VAL A 157 -5.27 -5.08 -19.06
CA VAL A 157 -6.06 -3.87 -19.17
C VAL A 157 -5.27 -2.87 -20.00
N PRO A 158 -5.78 -2.41 -21.15
CA PRO A 158 -5.07 -1.40 -21.96
C PRO A 158 -5.03 -0.06 -21.22
N ALA A 159 -4.27 0.88 -21.75
CA ALA A 159 -4.30 2.26 -21.26
C ALA A 159 -5.73 2.82 -21.30
N LYS A 160 -6.16 3.44 -20.21
CA LYS A 160 -7.52 3.93 -20.04
C LYS A 160 -7.56 5.26 -19.30
N TRP A 161 -8.63 6.02 -19.54
CA TRP A 161 -8.93 7.24 -18.82
C TRP A 161 -9.98 6.97 -17.74
N TYR A 162 -9.69 7.45 -16.55
CA TYR A 162 -10.62 7.37 -15.42
C TYR A 162 -10.83 8.73 -14.78
N ALA A 163 -12.08 9.06 -14.55
CA ALA A 163 -12.46 10.03 -13.55
C ALA A 163 -12.48 9.32 -12.19
N VAL A 164 -11.94 9.96 -11.16
CA VAL A 164 -11.74 9.35 -9.83
C VAL A 164 -12.19 10.34 -8.76
N VAL A 165 -12.87 9.83 -7.72
CA VAL A 165 -13.06 10.56 -6.46
C VAL A 165 -12.44 9.77 -5.32
N ARG A 166 -11.58 10.41 -4.53
CA ARG A 166 -10.89 9.82 -3.37
C ARG A 166 -11.58 10.26 -2.08
N TYR A 167 -11.76 9.30 -1.15
CA TYR A 167 -12.36 9.57 0.15
C TYR A 167 -11.87 8.62 1.24
N PRO A 168 -11.87 9.05 2.53
CA PRO A 168 -11.54 8.19 3.67
C PRO A 168 -12.77 7.49 4.24
N GLY A 169 -12.55 6.51 5.11
CA GLY A 169 -13.57 5.94 5.97
C GLY A 169 -14.07 4.58 5.55
N ILE A 170 -15.21 4.17 6.14
CA ILE A 170 -15.85 2.88 5.87
C ILE A 170 -16.70 3.00 4.61
N ASN A 171 -16.68 1.98 3.78
CA ASN A 171 -17.48 1.87 2.56
C ASN A 171 -18.86 1.27 2.89
N THR A 172 -19.73 2.07 3.53
CA THR A 172 -21.15 1.69 3.59
C THR A 172 -21.77 1.84 2.20
N GLN A 173 -22.82 1.09 1.93
CA GLN A 173 -23.53 1.16 0.64
C GLN A 173 -23.92 2.62 0.32
N SER A 174 -24.56 3.32 1.27
CA SER A 174 -24.94 4.72 1.10
C SER A 174 -23.75 5.62 0.72
N LYS A 175 -22.62 5.47 1.43
CA LYS A 175 -21.43 6.27 1.13
C LYS A 175 -20.86 6.01 -0.26
N VAL A 176 -20.85 4.75 -0.70
CA VAL A 176 -20.41 4.37 -2.05
C VAL A 176 -21.35 4.98 -3.09
N GLU A 177 -22.67 4.93 -2.86
CA GLU A 177 -23.67 5.55 -3.72
C GLU A 177 -23.50 7.07 -3.80
N ASP A 178 -23.36 7.76 -2.66
CA ASP A 178 -23.15 9.21 -2.58
C ASP A 178 -21.89 9.62 -3.36
N LYS A 179 -20.76 8.92 -3.14
CA LYS A 179 -19.50 9.22 -3.83
C LYS A 179 -19.56 8.93 -5.33
N THR A 180 -20.31 7.89 -5.71
CA THR A 180 -20.58 7.61 -7.12
C THR A 180 -21.39 8.71 -7.76
N ALA A 181 -22.46 9.19 -7.11
CA ALA A 181 -23.30 10.27 -7.60
C ALA A 181 -22.50 11.59 -7.73
N GLU A 182 -21.67 11.94 -6.72
CA GLU A 182 -20.78 13.11 -6.77
C GLU A 182 -19.83 13.03 -7.98
N LEU A 183 -19.22 11.87 -8.22
CA LEU A 183 -18.28 11.67 -9.33
C LEU A 183 -19.00 11.79 -10.69
N LEU A 184 -20.16 11.16 -10.85
CA LEU A 184 -20.95 11.23 -12.09
C LEU A 184 -21.40 12.66 -12.38
N ALA A 185 -21.78 13.44 -11.35
CA ALA A 185 -22.11 14.86 -11.50
C ALA A 185 -20.89 15.67 -11.97
N TRP A 186 -19.71 15.40 -11.42
CA TRP A 186 -18.47 16.05 -11.84
C TRP A 186 -18.09 15.71 -13.29
N ILE A 187 -18.19 14.42 -13.67
CA ILE A 187 -17.97 13.95 -15.06
C ILE A 187 -18.90 14.69 -16.02
N LYS A 188 -20.19 14.79 -15.68
CA LYS A 188 -21.19 15.51 -16.48
C LYS A 188 -20.85 17.00 -16.61
N ALA A 189 -20.43 17.66 -15.51
CA ALA A 189 -20.04 19.05 -15.53
C ALA A 189 -18.82 19.34 -16.43
N LYS A 190 -17.92 18.33 -16.57
CA LYS A 190 -16.77 18.38 -17.48
C LYS A 190 -17.11 18.06 -18.93
N GLY A 191 -18.32 17.61 -19.23
CA GLY A 191 -18.73 17.20 -20.57
C GLY A 191 -18.17 15.84 -21.01
N TRP A 192 -17.66 15.03 -20.06
CA TRP A 192 -17.13 13.69 -20.38
C TRP A 192 -18.22 12.64 -20.37
N THR A 193 -17.95 11.51 -21.07
CA THR A 193 -18.92 10.42 -21.19
C THR A 193 -18.39 9.18 -20.48
N PRO A 194 -19.10 8.64 -19.45
CA PRO A 194 -18.83 7.33 -18.89
C PRO A 194 -18.98 6.24 -19.96
N VAL A 195 -18.04 5.26 -19.97
CA VAL A 195 -18.05 4.14 -20.91
C VAL A 195 -18.12 2.78 -20.23
N ALA A 196 -18.09 2.75 -18.89
CA ALA A 196 -18.21 1.55 -18.08
C ALA A 196 -18.90 1.86 -16.74
N ALA A 197 -19.33 0.80 -16.03
CA ALA A 197 -19.87 0.93 -14.69
C ALA A 197 -18.83 1.50 -13.71
N PRO A 198 -19.27 2.23 -12.67
CA PRO A 198 -18.38 2.67 -11.59
C PRO A 198 -17.72 1.49 -10.88
N GLN A 199 -16.47 1.68 -10.46
CA GLN A 199 -15.67 0.72 -9.70
C GLN A 199 -15.37 1.27 -8.33
N LEU A 200 -15.54 0.45 -7.27
CA LEU A 200 -15.03 0.74 -5.94
C LEU A 200 -13.61 0.18 -5.80
N ALA A 201 -12.62 1.03 -5.54
CA ALA A 201 -11.23 0.65 -5.28
C ALA A 201 -10.90 0.78 -3.80
N ARG A 202 -10.40 -0.30 -3.20
CA ARG A 202 -9.99 -0.39 -1.79
C ARG A 202 -8.48 -0.56 -1.71
N TYR A 203 -7.81 0.35 -1.03
CA TYR A 203 -6.34 0.39 -0.95
C TYR A 203 -5.80 -0.20 0.34
N ASP A 204 -6.59 -0.18 1.40
CA ASP A 204 -6.16 -0.55 2.73
C ASP A 204 -6.82 -1.84 3.22
N PRO A 205 -6.09 -2.62 4.03
CA PRO A 205 -6.64 -3.82 4.65
C PRO A 205 -7.71 -3.48 5.70
N PRO A 206 -8.62 -4.42 6.03
CA PRO A 206 -9.78 -4.17 6.89
C PRO A 206 -9.44 -3.77 8.33
N TRP A 207 -8.24 -4.06 8.81
CA TRP A 207 -7.77 -3.65 10.15
C TRP A 207 -7.21 -2.22 10.21
N THR A 208 -7.04 -1.52 9.07
CA THR A 208 -6.69 -0.11 9.06
C THR A 208 -7.79 0.72 9.69
N LEU A 209 -7.42 1.68 10.54
CA LEU A 209 -8.41 2.56 11.18
C LEU A 209 -9.23 3.32 10.13
N PRO A 210 -10.55 3.45 10.30
CA PRO A 210 -11.44 3.98 9.26
C PRO A 210 -10.99 5.31 8.67
N PHE A 211 -10.54 6.26 9.49
CA PHE A 211 -10.14 7.60 9.04
C PHE A 211 -8.80 7.61 8.26
N TRP A 212 -8.02 6.52 8.30
CA TRP A 212 -6.81 6.34 7.50
C TRP A 212 -7.04 5.51 6.24
N ARG A 213 -8.20 4.86 6.12
CA ARG A 213 -8.52 4.08 4.93
C ARG A 213 -8.67 4.99 3.73
N ARG A 214 -7.99 4.64 2.65
CA ARG A 214 -8.20 5.23 1.32
C ARG A 214 -9.12 4.35 0.49
N SER A 215 -10.20 4.94 0.01
CA SER A 215 -11.07 4.35 -1.00
C SER A 215 -11.27 5.34 -2.14
N GLU A 216 -11.54 4.81 -3.31
CA GLU A 216 -11.80 5.61 -4.49
C GLU A 216 -12.98 5.01 -5.27
N ILE A 217 -13.80 5.86 -5.87
CA ILE A 217 -14.68 5.45 -6.96
C ILE A 217 -13.99 5.86 -8.26
N LEU A 218 -13.89 4.94 -9.19
CA LEU A 218 -13.35 5.17 -10.53
C LEU A 218 -14.47 4.96 -11.55
N VAL A 219 -14.56 5.84 -12.54
CA VAL A 219 -15.43 5.67 -13.70
C VAL A 219 -14.59 5.80 -14.94
N GLU A 220 -14.57 4.76 -15.76
CA GLU A 220 -13.92 4.82 -17.05
C GLU A 220 -14.67 5.81 -17.96
N ILE A 221 -13.93 6.72 -18.59
CA ILE A 221 -14.47 7.67 -19.54
C ILE A 221 -13.80 7.51 -20.91
N GLY A 222 -14.49 7.95 -21.94
CA GLY A 222 -13.85 8.13 -23.25
C GLY A 222 -12.66 9.08 -23.15
N GLN A 223 -11.80 9.08 -24.14
CA GLN A 223 -10.70 10.04 -24.22
C GLN A 223 -11.27 11.47 -24.16
N PRO A 224 -10.86 12.29 -23.15
CA PRO A 224 -11.36 13.65 -22.97
C PRO A 224 -10.85 14.63 -24.02
#